data_c79d38d99ae1effd46de51d7495c9e23
#
_entry.id   c79d38d99ae1effd46de51d7495c9e23
#
_cell.length_a   1.000
_cell.length_b   1.000
_cell.length_c   1.000
_cell.angle_alpha   90.00
_cell.angle_beta   90.00
_cell.angle_gamma   90.00
#
_symmetry.space_group_name_H-M   'P 1'
#
loop_
_entity.id
_entity.type
_entity.pdbx_description
1 polymer ?
#
loop_
_entity_poly.entity_id
_entity_poly.type
_entity_poly.pdbx_seq_one_letter_code
_entity_poly.pdbx_strand_id
1 'polypeptide(L)'
;AWSALLGDASRAAQDAILATVGTMADRENPPSCTFVAAVLDGPLVVAGWVGDSRAYWIPDDGDAHQLSVDDSWAQEMIAQGVPRAQAETSPQAHAITRWLGPDAPDPVARTAATLPDRDGWLLVCSDGLWNYCSPAADLAALVRSTQDRVGDDPQVLAGALVDWANAQGGRDNITATLARFSRASSATPPPPPADPATA
;
A
#
# COMPACT_ATOMS: atom_id res chain seq x y z
N ALA A 1 8.93 7.32 15.23
CA ALA A 1 7.68 6.97 15.93
C ALA A 1 6.85 6.01 15.09
N TRP A 2 6.31 6.38 13.91
CA TRP A 2 5.39 5.55 13.12
C TRP A 2 6.02 4.27 12.58
N SER A 3 7.26 4.29 12.11
CA SER A 3 7.96 3.07 11.65
C SER A 3 8.09 2.03 12.77
N ALA A 4 8.39 2.45 13.99
CA ALA A 4 8.45 1.54 15.14
C ALA A 4 7.06 0.97 15.45
N LEU A 5 6.01 1.81 15.41
CA LEU A 5 4.62 1.38 15.64
C LEU A 5 4.17 0.34 14.60
N LEU A 6 4.51 0.52 13.33
CA LEU A 6 4.18 -0.46 12.27
C LEU A 6 4.94 -1.78 12.45
N GLY A 7 6.21 -1.72 12.90
CA GLY A 7 6.96 -2.92 13.28
C GLY A 7 6.36 -3.62 14.50
N ASP A 8 5.89 -2.88 15.49
CA ASP A 8 5.22 -3.46 16.67
C ASP A 8 3.85 -4.04 16.29
N ALA A 9 3.12 -3.38 15.38
CA ALA A 9 1.84 -3.88 14.88
C ALA A 9 1.99 -5.21 14.12
N SER A 10 3.03 -5.36 13.29
CA SER A 10 3.29 -6.62 12.60
C SER A 10 3.66 -7.74 13.57
N ARG A 11 4.45 -7.45 14.62
CA ARG A 11 4.74 -8.43 15.69
C ARG A 11 3.48 -8.83 16.46
N ALA A 12 2.64 -7.87 16.82
CA ALA A 12 1.37 -8.14 17.50
C ALA A 12 0.44 -9.00 16.62
N ALA A 13 0.39 -8.75 15.31
CA ALA A 13 -0.35 -9.58 14.36
C ALA A 13 0.22 -11.01 14.29
N GLN A 14 1.54 -11.17 14.25
CA GLN A 14 2.22 -12.47 14.33
C GLN A 14 1.86 -13.23 15.61
N ASP A 15 1.93 -12.57 16.76
CA ASP A 15 1.59 -13.18 18.06
C ASP A 15 0.12 -13.62 18.09
N ALA A 16 -0.81 -12.82 17.53
CA ALA A 16 -2.21 -13.17 17.44
C ALA A 16 -2.47 -14.37 16.52
N ILE A 17 -1.74 -14.47 15.41
CA ILE A 17 -1.80 -15.65 14.51
C ILE A 17 -1.32 -16.88 15.27
N LEU A 18 -0.16 -16.83 15.89
CA LEU A 18 0.41 -17.96 16.66
C LEU A 18 -0.53 -18.42 17.77
N ALA A 19 -1.17 -17.50 18.49
CA ALA A 19 -2.16 -17.82 19.50
C ALA A 19 -3.43 -18.49 18.93
N THR A 20 -3.77 -18.21 17.68
CA THR A 20 -5.02 -18.67 17.04
C THR A 20 -4.85 -20.01 16.33
N VAL A 21 -3.71 -20.25 15.66
CA VAL A 21 -3.54 -21.44 14.81
C VAL A 21 -3.39 -22.73 15.62
N GLY A 22 -2.96 -22.68 16.89
CA GLY A 22 -2.85 -23.84 17.77
C GLY A 22 -2.19 -25.04 17.08
N THR A 23 -2.87 -26.20 17.03
CA THR A 23 -2.37 -27.43 16.38
C THR A 23 -2.23 -27.33 14.85
N MET A 24 -2.70 -26.25 14.22
CA MET A 24 -2.49 -26.03 12.78
C MET A 24 -1.04 -25.63 12.46
N ALA A 25 -0.27 -25.18 13.47
CA ALA A 25 1.15 -24.84 13.31
C ALA A 25 2.00 -26.04 12.89
N ASP A 26 1.60 -27.25 13.26
CA ASP A 26 2.32 -28.49 12.96
C ASP A 26 1.97 -29.11 11.58
N ARG A 27 1.17 -28.41 10.77
CA ARG A 27 0.83 -28.87 9.41
C ARG A 27 1.97 -28.61 8.45
N GLU A 28 2.04 -29.40 7.40
CA GLU A 28 2.99 -29.22 6.29
C GLU A 28 2.85 -27.84 5.63
N ASN A 29 1.62 -27.30 5.57
CA ASN A 29 1.31 -25.96 5.10
C ASN A 29 0.48 -25.21 6.18
N PRO A 30 1.13 -24.58 7.15
CA PRO A 30 0.42 -23.80 8.16
C PRO A 30 -0.21 -22.53 7.55
N PRO A 31 -1.27 -21.99 8.19
CA PRO A 31 -1.88 -20.75 7.72
C PRO A 31 -0.88 -19.58 7.78
N SER A 32 -0.82 -18.81 6.70
CA SER A 32 0.05 -17.65 6.59
C SER A 32 -0.69 -16.48 5.92
N CYS A 33 -0.21 -15.27 6.15
CA CYS A 33 -0.73 -14.09 5.47
C CYS A 33 0.35 -13.02 5.28
N THR A 34 0.08 -12.07 4.39
CA THR A 34 0.83 -10.82 4.28
C THR A 34 0.35 -9.79 5.28
N PHE A 35 1.14 -8.76 5.48
CA PHE A 35 0.77 -7.57 6.26
C PHE A 35 1.12 -6.34 5.46
N VAL A 36 0.19 -5.40 5.35
CA VAL A 36 0.45 -4.06 4.84
C VAL A 36 -0.40 -3.05 5.59
N ALA A 37 0.21 -1.98 6.02
CA ALA A 37 -0.46 -0.87 6.67
C ALA A 37 0.20 0.45 6.29
N ALA A 38 -0.57 1.54 6.34
CA ALA A 38 -0.04 2.86 6.11
C ALA A 38 -0.67 3.88 7.05
N VAL A 39 0.10 4.92 7.36
CA VAL A 39 -0.30 6.03 8.24
C VAL A 39 -0.15 7.33 7.48
N LEU A 40 -1.20 8.16 7.56
CA LEU A 40 -1.20 9.56 7.19
C LEU A 40 -1.18 10.38 8.48
N ASP A 41 -0.12 11.15 8.71
CA ASP A 41 0.02 12.03 9.88
C ASP A 41 0.50 13.42 9.42
N GLY A 42 -0.43 14.35 9.28
CA GLY A 42 -0.17 15.63 8.66
C GLY A 42 0.44 15.47 7.27
N PRO A 43 1.65 16.02 7.00
CA PRO A 43 2.28 15.86 5.69
C PRO A 43 3.06 14.56 5.53
N LEU A 44 3.09 13.70 6.55
CA LEU A 44 3.89 12.48 6.55
C LEU A 44 3.04 11.28 6.15
N VAL A 45 3.55 10.48 5.21
CA VAL A 45 3.06 9.15 4.88
C VAL A 45 4.10 8.13 5.30
N VAL A 46 3.69 7.12 6.05
CA VAL A 46 4.54 5.98 6.41
C VAL A 46 3.83 4.69 6.06
N ALA A 47 4.46 3.85 5.27
CA ALA A 47 3.98 2.51 4.96
C ALA A 47 4.83 1.45 5.66
N GLY A 48 4.20 0.34 6.07
CA GLY A 48 4.87 -0.84 6.61
C GLY A 48 4.28 -2.10 6.00
N TRP A 49 5.14 -3.11 5.69
CA TRP A 49 4.70 -4.33 5.02
C TRP A 49 5.54 -5.55 5.40
N VAL A 50 4.92 -6.71 5.28
CA VAL A 50 5.52 -8.05 5.22
C VAL A 50 4.80 -8.81 4.10
N GLY A 51 5.54 -9.26 3.09
CA GLY A 51 4.98 -9.94 1.92
C GLY A 51 4.93 -9.03 0.68
N ASP A 52 4.01 -9.31 -0.21
CA ASP A 52 3.85 -8.69 -1.53
C ASP A 52 2.60 -7.80 -1.68
N SER A 53 1.84 -7.62 -0.62
CA SER A 53 0.82 -6.57 -0.59
C SER A 53 1.48 -5.20 -0.61
N ARG A 54 0.93 -4.27 -1.39
CA ARG A 54 1.62 -3.05 -1.75
C ARG A 54 0.96 -1.80 -1.19
N ALA A 55 1.80 -0.78 -0.93
CA ALA A 55 1.40 0.59 -0.65
C ALA A 55 1.93 1.52 -1.75
N TYR A 56 1.07 2.43 -2.21
CA TYR A 56 1.39 3.39 -3.27
C TYR A 56 1.05 4.81 -2.83
N TRP A 57 1.90 5.76 -3.22
CA TRP A 57 1.55 7.16 -3.28
C TRP A 57 1.20 7.52 -4.73
N ILE A 58 0.00 8.03 -4.94
CA ILE A 58 -0.53 8.39 -6.26
C ILE A 58 -0.95 9.85 -6.20
N PRO A 59 -0.09 10.78 -6.64
CA PRO A 59 -0.46 12.20 -6.71
C PRO A 59 -1.52 12.43 -7.79
N ASP A 60 -2.31 13.50 -7.66
CA ASP A 60 -3.33 13.85 -8.65
C ASP A 60 -2.70 14.12 -10.03
N ASP A 61 -1.50 14.67 -10.03
CA ASP A 61 -0.66 14.89 -11.20
C ASP A 61 0.77 14.40 -10.96
N GLY A 62 1.48 14.03 -12.02
CA GLY A 62 2.85 13.55 -11.95
C GLY A 62 2.97 12.04 -11.69
N ASP A 63 4.18 11.62 -11.31
CA ASP A 63 4.53 10.21 -11.20
C ASP A 63 4.06 9.59 -9.87
N ALA A 64 3.49 8.41 -9.99
CA ALA A 64 3.14 7.60 -8.83
C ALA A 64 4.33 6.77 -8.35
N HIS A 65 4.35 6.47 -7.06
CA HIS A 65 5.44 5.73 -6.42
C HIS A 65 4.88 4.55 -5.63
N GLN A 66 5.42 3.36 -5.90
CA GLN A 66 5.27 2.24 -4.98
C GLN A 66 6.15 2.51 -3.76
N LEU A 67 5.55 2.59 -2.58
CA LEU A 67 6.25 2.85 -1.30
C LEU A 67 6.83 1.56 -0.71
N SER A 68 6.13 0.44 -0.89
CA SER A 68 6.59 -0.88 -0.48
C SER A 68 7.52 -1.51 -1.52
N VAL A 69 8.32 -2.47 -1.08
CA VAL A 69 9.12 -3.34 -1.95
C VAL A 69 8.74 -4.77 -1.63
N ASP A 70 8.23 -5.50 -2.63
CA ASP A 70 7.70 -6.84 -2.41
C ASP A 70 8.72 -7.77 -1.78
N ASP A 71 8.31 -8.54 -0.80
CA ASP A 71 9.07 -9.67 -0.29
C ASP A 71 8.74 -10.89 -1.17
N SER A 72 9.28 -10.91 -2.38
CA SER A 72 9.05 -11.93 -3.40
C SER A 72 10.33 -12.38 -4.07
N TRP A 73 10.32 -13.61 -4.61
CA TRP A 73 11.43 -14.14 -5.38
C TRP A 73 11.82 -13.21 -6.55
N ALA A 74 10.84 -12.69 -7.27
CA ALA A 74 11.11 -11.77 -8.38
C ALA A 74 11.87 -10.53 -7.91
N GLN A 75 11.48 -9.95 -6.78
CA GLN A 75 12.16 -8.77 -6.24
C GLN A 75 13.58 -9.08 -5.75
N GLU A 76 13.81 -10.26 -5.19
CA GLU A 76 15.16 -10.71 -4.81
C GLU A 76 16.06 -10.87 -6.04
N MET A 77 15.53 -11.43 -7.13
CA MET A 77 16.28 -11.54 -8.39
C MET A 77 16.59 -10.17 -9.00
N ILE A 78 15.65 -9.25 -8.96
CA ILE A 78 15.86 -7.85 -9.40
C ILE A 78 16.98 -7.20 -8.58
N ALA A 79 16.98 -7.39 -7.27
CA ALA A 79 18.02 -6.88 -6.38
C ALA A 79 19.41 -7.48 -6.68
N GLN A 80 19.48 -8.69 -7.25
CA GLN A 80 20.71 -9.35 -7.72
C GLN A 80 21.10 -8.93 -9.16
N GLY A 81 20.36 -8.03 -9.79
CA GLY A 81 20.66 -7.52 -11.12
C GLY A 81 19.96 -8.22 -12.28
N VAL A 82 19.05 -9.15 -12.01
CA VAL A 82 18.20 -9.74 -13.06
C VAL A 82 17.24 -8.66 -13.59
N PRO A 83 17.12 -8.49 -14.92
CA PRO A 83 16.16 -7.55 -15.48
C PRO A 83 14.73 -7.82 -14.99
N ARG A 84 14.00 -6.77 -14.59
CA ARG A 84 12.64 -6.85 -14.04
C ARG A 84 11.72 -7.71 -14.90
N ALA A 85 11.67 -7.47 -16.21
CA ALA A 85 10.82 -8.23 -17.12
C ALA A 85 11.11 -9.73 -17.11
N GLN A 86 12.37 -10.14 -16.91
CA GLN A 86 12.76 -11.54 -16.81
C GLN A 86 12.37 -12.13 -15.45
N ALA A 87 12.58 -11.40 -14.35
CA ALA A 87 12.24 -11.85 -13.01
C ALA A 87 10.72 -12.03 -12.86
N GLU A 88 9.93 -11.09 -13.33
CA GLU A 88 8.46 -11.10 -13.21
C GLU A 88 7.76 -12.12 -14.12
N THR A 89 8.43 -12.61 -15.17
CA THR A 89 7.89 -13.68 -16.03
C THR A 89 8.27 -15.09 -15.58
N SER A 90 9.07 -15.23 -14.54
CA SER A 90 9.44 -16.54 -13.98
C SER A 90 8.22 -17.23 -13.35
N PRO A 91 8.12 -18.59 -13.44
CA PRO A 91 7.10 -19.33 -12.73
C PRO A 91 7.09 -19.11 -11.20
N GLN A 92 8.23 -18.73 -10.63
CA GLN A 92 8.39 -18.45 -9.20
C GLN A 92 8.20 -16.97 -8.85
N ALA A 93 7.90 -16.10 -9.82
CA ALA A 93 7.86 -14.65 -9.62
C ALA A 93 7.02 -14.21 -8.39
N HIS A 94 5.88 -14.87 -8.19
CA HIS A 94 4.94 -14.57 -7.11
C HIS A 94 5.19 -15.39 -5.82
N ALA A 95 6.27 -16.18 -5.75
CA ALA A 95 6.62 -16.85 -4.51
C ALA A 95 7.06 -15.80 -3.48
N ILE A 96 6.27 -15.64 -2.42
CA ILE A 96 6.60 -14.71 -1.32
C ILE A 96 7.73 -15.28 -0.48
N THR A 97 8.63 -14.41 -0.02
CA THR A 97 9.83 -14.78 0.77
C THR A 97 9.73 -14.36 2.22
N ARG A 98 8.74 -13.53 2.58
CA ARG A 98 8.40 -13.14 3.95
C ARG A 98 6.88 -13.07 4.12
N TRP A 99 6.40 -13.54 5.25
CA TRP A 99 4.97 -13.59 5.62
C TRP A 99 4.80 -13.55 7.13
N LEU A 100 3.56 -13.52 7.61
CA LEU A 100 3.17 -13.79 8.99
C LEU A 100 2.61 -15.21 9.08
N GLY A 101 3.02 -15.97 10.09
CA GLY A 101 2.59 -17.36 10.27
C GLY A 101 3.53 -18.15 11.17
N PRO A 102 3.22 -19.42 11.51
CA PRO A 102 4.02 -20.25 12.40
C PRO A 102 5.46 -20.50 11.92
N ASP A 103 5.67 -20.54 10.62
CA ASP A 103 6.96 -20.75 9.96
C ASP A 103 7.56 -19.46 9.37
N ALA A 104 7.08 -18.30 9.79
CA ALA A 104 7.53 -17.00 9.30
C ALA A 104 9.04 -16.79 9.55
N PRO A 105 9.85 -16.51 8.52
CA PRO A 105 11.29 -16.31 8.69
C PRO A 105 11.63 -14.98 9.39
N ASP A 106 10.84 -13.93 9.13
CA ASP A 106 10.97 -12.60 9.73
C ASP A 106 9.63 -11.85 9.65
N PRO A 107 8.88 -11.76 10.78
CA PRO A 107 7.55 -11.14 10.80
C PRO A 107 7.59 -9.62 11.00
N VAL A 108 8.78 -9.01 11.11
CA VAL A 108 8.88 -7.57 11.38
C VAL A 108 8.67 -6.76 10.11
N ALA A 109 7.71 -5.85 10.12
CA ALA A 109 7.43 -5.01 8.95
C ALA A 109 8.65 -4.16 8.55
N ARG A 110 8.98 -4.18 7.27
CA ARG A 110 9.80 -3.15 6.64
C ARG A 110 8.98 -1.87 6.56
N THR A 111 9.64 -0.72 6.55
CA THR A 111 8.94 0.56 6.48
C THR A 111 9.58 1.50 5.49
N ALA A 112 8.75 2.33 4.84
CA ALA A 112 9.18 3.47 4.05
C ALA A 112 8.36 4.69 4.45
N ALA A 113 8.95 5.87 4.28
CA ALA A 113 8.29 7.14 4.57
C ALA A 113 8.49 8.12 3.42
N THR A 114 7.49 8.95 3.18
CA THR A 114 7.55 10.04 2.21
C THR A 114 6.82 11.27 2.75
N LEU A 115 7.15 12.41 2.19
CA LEU A 115 6.48 13.70 2.46
C LEU A 115 5.84 14.18 1.16
N PRO A 116 4.57 13.85 0.90
CA PRO A 116 3.86 14.34 -0.26
C PRO A 116 3.88 15.87 -0.37
N ASP A 117 4.23 16.38 -1.54
CA ASP A 117 4.29 17.81 -1.84
C ASP A 117 3.02 18.33 -2.53
N ARG A 118 2.08 17.45 -2.82
CA ARG A 118 0.82 17.74 -3.54
C ARG A 118 -0.30 16.82 -3.08
N ASP A 119 -1.52 17.13 -3.52
CA ASP A 119 -2.70 16.33 -3.25
C ASP A 119 -2.61 14.97 -3.98
N GLY A 120 -3.26 13.95 -3.44
CA GLY A 120 -3.23 12.61 -4.03
C GLY A 120 -3.87 11.54 -3.15
N TRP A 121 -3.65 10.31 -3.54
CA TRP A 121 -4.15 9.12 -2.88
C TRP A 121 -3.04 8.27 -2.29
N LEU A 122 -3.24 7.85 -1.07
CA LEU A 122 -2.54 6.70 -0.50
C LEU A 122 -3.39 5.47 -0.76
N LEU A 123 -2.87 4.53 -1.56
CA LEU A 123 -3.51 3.25 -1.85
C LEU A 123 -2.72 2.13 -1.18
N VAL A 124 -3.44 1.24 -0.50
CA VAL A 124 -2.93 -0.04 0.01
C VAL A 124 -3.78 -1.14 -0.60
N CYS A 125 -3.13 -2.17 -1.17
CA CYS A 125 -3.85 -3.25 -1.83
C CYS A 125 -3.13 -4.59 -1.79
N SER A 126 -3.91 -5.67 -1.94
CA SER A 126 -3.40 -7.02 -2.17
C SER A 126 -2.98 -7.22 -3.63
N ASP A 127 -2.31 -8.33 -3.88
CA ASP A 127 -1.88 -8.78 -5.21
C ASP A 127 -3.06 -9.05 -6.17
N GLY A 128 -4.22 -9.41 -5.67
CA GLY A 128 -5.44 -9.53 -6.46
C GLY A 128 -5.83 -8.28 -7.24
N LEU A 129 -5.36 -7.08 -6.84
CA LEU A 129 -5.51 -5.86 -7.62
C LEU A 129 -4.28 -5.61 -8.50
N TRP A 130 -3.07 -5.54 -7.92
CA TRP A 130 -1.89 -5.09 -8.65
C TRP A 130 -1.36 -6.11 -9.67
N ASN A 131 -1.68 -7.39 -9.57
CA ASN A 131 -1.33 -8.39 -10.58
C ASN A 131 -1.88 -8.09 -11.98
N TYR A 132 -2.98 -7.34 -12.06
CA TYR A 132 -3.54 -6.86 -13.33
C TYR A 132 -2.98 -5.52 -13.78
N CYS A 133 -2.25 -4.80 -12.91
CA CYS A 133 -1.78 -3.43 -13.14
C CYS A 133 -0.50 -3.16 -12.34
N SER A 134 0.55 -3.99 -12.56
CA SER A 134 1.76 -4.02 -11.70
C SER A 134 2.58 -2.73 -11.70
N PRO A 135 2.87 -2.05 -12.85
CA PRO A 135 3.59 -0.79 -12.84
C PRO A 135 2.84 0.31 -12.10
N ALA A 136 3.53 1.05 -11.22
CA ALA A 136 2.91 2.15 -10.46
C ALA A 136 2.24 3.20 -11.36
N ALA A 137 2.81 3.46 -12.54
CA ALA A 137 2.25 4.39 -13.52
C ALA A 137 0.89 3.90 -14.09
N ASP A 138 0.79 2.60 -14.38
CA ASP A 138 -0.44 2.01 -14.92
C ASP A 138 -1.52 1.97 -13.84
N LEU A 139 -1.16 1.60 -12.61
CA LEU A 139 -2.07 1.63 -11.47
C LEU A 139 -2.58 3.05 -11.18
N ALA A 140 -1.71 4.05 -11.27
CA ALA A 140 -2.11 5.45 -11.13
C ALA A 140 -3.07 5.91 -12.23
N ALA A 141 -2.81 5.50 -13.47
CA ALA A 141 -3.73 5.78 -14.59
C ALA A 141 -5.10 5.13 -14.36
N LEU A 142 -5.13 3.90 -13.85
CA LEU A 142 -6.36 3.21 -13.47
C LEU A 142 -7.10 3.97 -12.35
N VAL A 143 -6.42 4.36 -11.28
CA VAL A 143 -7.01 5.10 -10.16
C VAL A 143 -7.61 6.42 -10.64
N ARG A 144 -6.85 7.22 -11.39
CA ARG A 144 -7.30 8.52 -11.91
C ARG A 144 -8.50 8.37 -12.84
N SER A 145 -8.44 7.46 -13.82
CA SER A 145 -9.55 7.22 -14.74
C SER A 145 -10.80 6.66 -14.05
N THR A 146 -10.62 5.92 -12.96
CA THR A 146 -11.73 5.44 -12.14
C THR A 146 -12.32 6.60 -11.33
N GLN A 147 -11.49 7.44 -10.71
CA GLN A 147 -11.91 8.66 -10.00
C GLN A 147 -12.71 9.59 -10.90
N ASP A 148 -12.26 9.84 -12.14
CA ASP A 148 -12.99 10.65 -13.13
C ASP A 148 -14.40 10.15 -13.40
N ARG A 149 -14.62 8.83 -13.29
CA ARG A 149 -15.90 8.18 -13.54
C ARG A 149 -16.81 8.12 -12.30
N VAL A 150 -16.26 7.87 -11.12
CA VAL A 150 -17.05 7.59 -9.91
C VAL A 150 -16.94 8.67 -8.82
N GLY A 151 -16.08 9.68 -9.02
CA GLY A 151 -15.80 10.74 -8.03
C GLY A 151 -14.68 10.36 -7.07
N ASP A 152 -14.49 11.21 -6.05
CA ASP A 152 -13.40 11.18 -5.09
C ASP A 152 -13.79 10.65 -3.70
N ASP A 153 -14.92 9.97 -3.58
CA ASP A 153 -15.26 9.22 -2.38
C ASP A 153 -14.35 7.98 -2.27
N PRO A 154 -13.55 7.85 -1.19
CA PRO A 154 -12.57 6.77 -1.07
C PRO A 154 -13.19 5.37 -1.12
N GLN A 155 -14.38 5.20 -0.52
CA GLN A 155 -15.05 3.90 -0.47
C GLN A 155 -15.61 3.51 -1.83
N VAL A 156 -16.22 4.45 -2.54
CA VAL A 156 -16.75 4.25 -3.90
C VAL A 156 -15.62 3.94 -4.87
N LEU A 157 -14.51 4.69 -4.77
CA LEU A 157 -13.32 4.49 -5.60
C LEU A 157 -12.68 3.10 -5.33
N ALA A 158 -12.53 2.72 -4.04
CA ALA A 158 -12.01 1.40 -3.68
C ALA A 158 -12.88 0.27 -4.24
N GLY A 159 -14.20 0.36 -4.10
CA GLY A 159 -15.16 -0.60 -4.67
C GLY A 159 -15.03 -0.73 -6.19
N ALA A 160 -14.92 0.40 -6.89
CA ALA A 160 -14.79 0.42 -8.34
C ALA A 160 -13.45 -0.20 -8.83
N LEU A 161 -12.36 -0.06 -8.06
CA LEU A 161 -11.09 -0.73 -8.36
C LEU A 161 -11.19 -2.25 -8.16
N VAL A 162 -11.87 -2.70 -7.11
CA VAL A 162 -12.14 -4.13 -6.87
C VAL A 162 -13.01 -4.71 -7.98
N ASP A 163 -14.08 -4.02 -8.39
CA ASP A 163 -14.94 -4.44 -9.50
C ASP A 163 -14.17 -4.52 -10.81
N TRP A 164 -13.27 -3.55 -11.06
CA TRP A 164 -12.41 -3.58 -12.23
C TRP A 164 -11.51 -4.82 -12.24
N ALA A 165 -10.84 -5.14 -11.13
CA ALA A 165 -9.96 -6.30 -11.04
C ALA A 165 -10.74 -7.63 -11.18
N ASN A 166 -11.95 -7.72 -10.62
CA ASN A 166 -12.86 -8.84 -10.85
C ASN A 166 -13.20 -9.00 -12.34
N ALA A 167 -13.43 -7.91 -13.04
CA ALA A 167 -13.71 -7.93 -14.49
C ALA A 167 -12.49 -8.36 -15.33
N GLN A 168 -11.24 -8.20 -14.82
CA GLN A 168 -10.03 -8.73 -15.45
C GLN A 168 -9.88 -10.25 -15.26
N GLY A 169 -10.66 -10.85 -14.38
CA GLY A 169 -10.64 -12.30 -14.16
C GLY A 169 -10.89 -12.74 -12.72
N GLY A 170 -10.66 -11.87 -11.73
CA GLY A 170 -10.98 -12.15 -10.32
C GLY A 170 -10.35 -13.44 -9.80
N ARG A 171 -9.07 -13.69 -10.11
CA ARG A 171 -8.42 -14.99 -9.83
C ARG A 171 -8.00 -15.16 -8.38
N ASP A 172 -7.99 -14.06 -7.62
CA ASP A 172 -7.58 -14.03 -6.23
C ASP A 172 -8.47 -13.12 -5.39
N ASN A 173 -8.30 -13.14 -4.06
CA ASN A 173 -8.94 -12.21 -3.15
C ASN A 173 -8.42 -10.79 -3.39
N ILE A 174 -9.33 -9.84 -3.58
CA ILE A 174 -9.00 -8.46 -3.92
C ILE A 174 -9.33 -7.57 -2.74
N THR A 175 -8.33 -6.87 -2.25
CA THR A 175 -8.50 -5.84 -1.22
C THR A 175 -7.89 -4.53 -1.70
N ALA A 176 -8.62 -3.43 -1.56
CA ALA A 176 -8.13 -2.08 -1.81
C ALA A 176 -8.60 -1.14 -0.71
N THR A 177 -7.70 -0.32 -0.20
CA THR A 177 -7.98 0.75 0.77
C THR A 177 -7.36 2.04 0.28
N LEU A 178 -8.15 3.10 0.23
CA LEU A 178 -7.69 4.43 -0.18
C LEU A 178 -7.88 5.44 0.94
N ALA A 179 -6.90 6.32 1.06
CA ALA A 179 -7.00 7.52 1.88
C ALA A 179 -6.64 8.75 1.05
N ARG A 180 -7.52 9.76 1.09
CA ARG A 180 -7.27 11.04 0.43
C ARG A 180 -6.31 11.86 1.26
N PHE A 181 -5.24 12.33 0.64
CA PHE A 181 -4.38 13.37 1.18
C PHE A 181 -4.68 14.68 0.45
N SER A 182 -5.01 15.69 1.22
CA SER A 182 -5.13 17.05 0.72
C SER A 182 -4.16 17.92 1.50
N ARG A 183 -3.28 18.55 0.78
CA ARG A 183 -2.38 19.54 1.38
C ARG A 183 -3.22 20.68 1.94
N ALA A 184 -3.13 20.94 3.24
CA ALA A 184 -3.81 22.10 3.82
C ALA A 184 -3.44 23.34 3.00
N SER A 185 -4.43 23.93 2.33
CA SER A 185 -4.24 25.22 1.68
C SER A 185 -3.72 26.16 2.75
N SER A 186 -2.57 26.77 2.54
CA SER A 186 -2.07 27.86 3.37
C SER A 186 -3.09 29.00 3.22
N ALA A 187 -4.14 28.97 4.05
CA ALA A 187 -5.10 30.04 4.13
C ALA A 187 -4.27 31.29 4.44
N THR A 188 -4.22 32.23 3.50
CA THR A 188 -3.67 33.57 3.75
C THR A 188 -4.41 34.08 4.96
N PRO A 189 -3.71 34.45 6.05
CA PRO A 189 -4.39 35.00 7.22
C PRO A 189 -5.25 36.18 6.77
N PRO A 190 -6.46 36.35 7.31
CA PRO A 190 -7.30 37.51 6.96
C PRO A 190 -6.50 38.77 7.19
N PRO A 191 -6.66 39.77 6.31
CA PRO A 191 -5.99 41.07 6.51
C PRO A 191 -6.33 41.62 7.90
N PRO A 192 -5.38 42.24 8.58
CA PRO A 192 -5.64 42.87 9.88
C PRO A 192 -6.83 43.81 9.77
N PRO A 193 -7.66 43.91 10.81
CA PRO A 193 -8.79 44.86 10.82
C PRO A 193 -8.27 46.27 10.55
N ALA A 194 -8.98 46.98 9.67
CA ALA A 194 -8.63 48.36 9.35
C ALA A 194 -8.64 49.19 10.64
N ASP A 195 -7.58 49.95 10.85
CA ASP A 195 -7.41 50.84 12.02
C ASP A 195 -8.50 51.92 11.99
N PRO A 196 -9.35 52.07 13.02
CA PRO A 196 -10.42 53.03 13.03
C PRO A 196 -9.93 54.50 13.25
N ALA A 197 -8.62 54.74 13.18
CA ALA A 197 -8.02 56.05 13.51
C ALA A 197 -7.81 57.00 12.29
N THR A 198 -8.44 56.72 11.12
CA THR A 198 -8.39 57.66 9.96
C THR A 198 -9.78 57.93 9.41
N ALA A 199 -10.63 58.52 10.23
CA ALA A 199 -11.86 59.17 9.80
C ALA A 199 -11.97 60.54 10.50
#